data_069c080a1af962b715d4672e67743d35
#
_entry.id   069c080a1af962b715d4672e67743d35
#
_cell.length_a   1.000
_cell.length_b   1.000
_cell.length_c   1.000
_cell.angle_alpha   90.00
_cell.angle_beta   90.00
_cell.angle_gamma   90.00
#
_symmetry.space_group_name_H-M   'P 1'
#
loop_
_entity.id
_entity.type
_entity.pdbx_description
1 polymer ?
#
loop_
_entity_poly.entity_id
_entity_poly.type
_entity_poly.pdbx_seq_one_letter_code
_entity_poly.pdbx_strand_id
1 'polypeptide(L)'
;MFNVVRNEPAPASLANKVKYDSQDVWDALSRVFHKKCYICETKEPQDINVEHFFPHQGDENLKFDWNNLYFSCGRCNNIKLAKYDDLIDCCDTNVDVLRAIKHVPPVTPYAKKLKIEAQLNNAKTNLTSELLDKIFNSTHTPNKTVSASFLRKKVFSQYNLLLDLLDEYYSDTVLPQEKEIALERMKLLVKPSAPYSAFLSWCILEDDELGPLLNDFIGVAE
;
A
#
# COMPACT_ATOMS: atom_id res chain seq x y z
N MET A 1 2.72 0.91 -2.70
CA MET A 1 2.97 -0.07 -1.60
C MET A 1 3.77 0.62 -0.50
N PHE A 2 3.75 0.10 0.71
CA PHE A 2 4.34 0.67 1.92
C PHE A 2 5.14 -0.41 2.65
N ASN A 3 6.18 -0.02 3.38
CA ASN A 3 6.94 -0.96 4.19
C ASN A 3 6.16 -1.36 5.45
N VAL A 4 6.33 -2.61 5.86
CA VAL A 4 5.65 -3.22 7.01
C VAL A 4 6.66 -3.94 7.88
N VAL A 5 6.63 -3.71 9.18
CA VAL A 5 7.42 -4.48 10.15
C VAL A 5 6.54 -5.58 10.76
N ARG A 6 6.99 -6.83 10.65
CA ARG A 6 6.35 -7.96 11.33
C ARG A 6 6.85 -8.06 12.76
N ASN A 7 6.20 -7.36 13.66
CA ASN A 7 6.55 -7.30 15.09
C ASN A 7 5.74 -8.29 15.95
N GLU A 8 4.84 -9.08 15.35
CA GLU A 8 4.04 -10.09 16.04
C GLU A 8 4.57 -11.51 15.80
N PRO A 9 4.52 -12.39 16.81
CA PRO A 9 4.86 -13.79 16.63
C PRO A 9 3.84 -14.49 15.72
N ALA A 10 4.24 -15.63 15.16
CA ALA A 10 3.33 -16.46 14.39
C ALA A 10 2.12 -16.90 15.25
N PRO A 11 0.88 -16.78 14.77
CA PRO A 11 -0.31 -17.25 15.45
C PRO A 11 -0.25 -18.73 15.78
N ALA A 12 -0.73 -19.12 16.97
CA ALA A 12 -0.63 -20.49 17.48
C ALA A 12 -1.36 -21.52 16.60
N SER A 13 -2.45 -21.11 15.93
CA SER A 13 -3.22 -22.00 15.06
C SER A 13 -2.43 -22.54 13.86
N LEU A 14 -1.41 -21.81 13.38
CA LEU A 14 -0.57 -22.22 12.25
C LEU A 14 0.26 -23.47 12.57
N ALA A 15 0.65 -23.66 13.85
CA ALA A 15 1.40 -24.82 14.28
C ALA A 15 0.63 -26.14 14.06
N ASN A 16 -0.70 -26.09 14.08
CA ASN A 16 -1.54 -27.28 13.88
C ASN A 16 -1.71 -27.67 12.40
N LYS A 17 -1.31 -26.81 11.46
CA LYS A 17 -1.39 -27.02 10.00
C LYS A 17 -2.78 -27.44 9.49
N VAL A 18 -3.86 -26.97 10.14
CA VAL A 18 -5.24 -27.30 9.74
C VAL A 18 -5.82 -26.21 8.85
N LYS A 19 -5.65 -24.94 9.25
CA LYS A 19 -6.23 -23.80 8.56
C LYS A 19 -5.30 -22.59 8.66
N TYR A 20 -4.88 -22.05 7.52
CA TYR A 20 -3.96 -20.90 7.45
C TYR A 20 -4.68 -19.54 7.56
N ASP A 21 -6.00 -19.52 7.43
CA ASP A 21 -6.86 -18.33 7.48
C ASP A 21 -7.81 -18.36 8.69
N SER A 22 -7.34 -18.91 9.82
CA SER A 22 -8.07 -18.88 11.09
C SER A 22 -8.15 -17.47 11.67
N GLN A 23 -9.08 -17.24 12.61
CA GLN A 23 -9.37 -15.91 13.13
C GLN A 23 -8.14 -15.24 13.76
N ASP A 24 -7.31 -15.95 14.50
CA ASP A 24 -6.09 -15.43 15.10
C ASP A 24 -5.04 -15.01 14.06
N VAL A 25 -4.94 -15.72 12.92
CA VAL A 25 -4.10 -15.33 11.78
C VAL A 25 -4.62 -14.05 11.14
N TRP A 26 -5.93 -14.00 10.92
CA TRP A 26 -6.59 -12.83 10.35
C TRP A 26 -6.40 -11.58 11.22
N ASP A 27 -6.59 -11.71 12.53
CA ASP A 27 -6.43 -10.62 13.50
C ASP A 27 -4.97 -10.13 13.56
N ALA A 28 -4.00 -11.05 13.56
CA ALA A 28 -2.58 -10.72 13.56
C ALA A 28 -2.18 -9.99 12.26
N LEU A 29 -2.55 -10.51 11.09
CA LEU A 29 -2.30 -9.84 9.80
C LEU A 29 -2.97 -8.47 9.73
N SER A 30 -4.19 -8.35 10.24
CA SER A 30 -4.93 -7.09 10.28
C SER A 30 -4.17 -6.01 11.06
N ARG A 31 -3.54 -6.36 12.18
CA ARG A 31 -2.70 -5.44 12.97
C ARG A 31 -1.41 -5.11 12.24
N VAL A 32 -0.65 -6.14 11.80
CA VAL A 32 0.64 -6.00 11.10
C VAL A 32 0.51 -5.11 9.86
N PHE A 33 -0.55 -5.28 9.07
CA PHE A 33 -0.78 -4.51 7.85
C PHE A 33 -1.68 -3.28 8.05
N HIS A 34 -1.89 -2.82 9.29
CA HIS A 34 -2.70 -1.63 9.64
C HIS A 34 -4.11 -1.67 9.03
N LYS A 35 -4.70 -2.87 8.91
CA LYS A 35 -5.98 -3.13 8.21
C LYS A 35 -5.98 -2.68 6.74
N LYS A 36 -4.81 -2.62 6.10
CA LYS A 36 -4.65 -2.23 4.69
C LYS A 36 -4.30 -3.44 3.82
N CYS A 37 -4.88 -3.50 2.64
CA CYS A 37 -4.36 -4.40 1.61
C CYS A 37 -2.91 -4.02 1.27
N TYR A 38 -1.98 -4.97 1.39
CA TYR A 38 -0.55 -4.72 1.18
C TYR A 38 -0.20 -4.26 -0.24
N ILE A 39 -1.08 -4.53 -1.24
CA ILE A 39 -0.83 -4.17 -2.62
C ILE A 39 -1.47 -2.81 -2.97
N CYS A 40 -2.81 -2.68 -2.83
CA CYS A 40 -3.51 -1.46 -3.28
C CYS A 40 -3.71 -0.40 -2.20
N GLU A 41 -3.31 -0.67 -0.96
CA GLU A 41 -3.43 0.23 0.19
C GLU A 41 -4.87 0.64 0.56
N THR A 42 -5.87 -0.06 0.06
CA THR A 42 -7.25 0.13 0.53
C THR A 42 -7.32 -0.27 2.00
N LYS A 43 -7.73 0.67 2.85
CA LYS A 43 -7.93 0.45 4.28
C LYS A 43 -9.32 -0.15 4.52
N GLU A 44 -9.38 -1.16 5.40
CA GLU A 44 -10.62 -1.87 5.77
C GLU A 44 -11.42 -2.32 4.53
N PRO A 45 -10.79 -3.06 3.58
CA PRO A 45 -11.52 -3.55 2.42
C PRO A 45 -12.62 -4.53 2.86
N GLN A 46 -13.75 -4.54 2.13
CA GLN A 46 -14.91 -5.35 2.48
C GLN A 46 -14.68 -6.86 2.31
N ASP A 47 -13.82 -7.24 1.37
CA ASP A 47 -13.47 -8.64 1.06
C ASP A 47 -11.98 -8.86 1.32
N ILE A 48 -11.65 -9.44 2.45
CA ILE A 48 -10.27 -9.68 2.87
C ILE A 48 -9.92 -11.15 2.70
N ASN A 49 -8.70 -11.39 2.22
CA ASN A 49 -8.13 -12.72 2.07
C ASN A 49 -6.79 -12.78 2.79
N VAL A 50 -6.52 -13.90 3.44
CA VAL A 50 -5.16 -14.30 3.78
C VAL A 50 -4.53 -14.82 2.50
N GLU A 51 -3.55 -14.11 1.97
CA GLU A 51 -2.92 -14.38 0.68
C GLU A 51 -1.51 -14.92 0.90
N HIS A 52 -1.07 -15.83 0.04
CA HIS A 52 0.30 -16.34 0.05
C HIS A 52 1.17 -15.48 -0.87
N PHE A 53 2.19 -14.85 -0.31
CA PHE A 53 3.13 -14.04 -1.08
C PHE A 53 3.84 -14.87 -2.15
N PHE A 54 4.40 -16.01 -1.75
CA PHE A 54 4.86 -17.07 -2.65
C PHE A 54 3.78 -18.15 -2.78
N PRO A 55 3.32 -18.49 -3.99
CA PRO A 55 2.32 -19.53 -4.20
C PRO A 55 2.78 -20.87 -3.60
N HIS A 56 2.01 -21.43 -2.68
CA HIS A 56 2.44 -22.64 -1.95
C HIS A 56 2.36 -23.93 -2.80
N GLN A 57 1.55 -23.96 -3.86
CA GLN A 57 1.45 -25.09 -4.82
C GLN A 57 1.36 -26.49 -4.17
N GLY A 58 0.77 -26.56 -2.97
CA GLY A 58 0.65 -27.80 -2.20
C GLY A 58 1.75 -28.02 -1.15
N ASP A 59 2.82 -27.22 -1.15
CA ASP A 59 3.84 -27.27 -0.09
C ASP A 59 3.25 -26.74 1.24
N GLU A 60 3.14 -27.63 2.21
CA GLU A 60 2.61 -27.30 3.55
C GLU A 60 3.51 -26.34 4.32
N ASN A 61 4.82 -26.32 4.09
CA ASN A 61 5.70 -25.38 4.76
C ASN A 61 5.42 -23.96 4.30
N LEU A 62 5.31 -23.74 2.98
CA LEU A 62 4.92 -22.46 2.43
C LEU A 62 3.48 -22.05 2.78
N LYS A 63 2.56 -23.05 2.84
CA LYS A 63 1.15 -22.83 3.14
C LYS A 63 0.90 -22.30 4.55
N PHE A 64 1.68 -22.79 5.53
CA PHE A 64 1.52 -22.43 6.94
C PHE A 64 2.65 -21.54 7.46
N ASP A 65 3.53 -21.05 6.59
CA ASP A 65 4.57 -20.10 6.96
C ASP A 65 3.98 -18.73 7.24
N TRP A 66 4.08 -18.27 8.48
CA TRP A 66 3.64 -16.93 8.87
C TRP A 66 4.23 -15.82 8.01
N ASN A 67 5.50 -15.95 7.62
CA ASN A 67 6.17 -14.94 6.78
C ASN A 67 5.68 -14.94 5.34
N ASN A 68 4.99 -15.99 4.92
CA ASN A 68 4.38 -16.10 3.58
C ASN A 68 2.91 -15.67 3.55
N LEU A 69 2.29 -15.31 4.70
CA LEU A 69 0.89 -14.90 4.77
C LEU A 69 0.75 -13.38 4.79
N TYR A 70 -0.10 -12.83 3.94
CA TYR A 70 -0.27 -11.39 3.73
C TYR A 70 -1.74 -10.98 3.76
N PHE A 71 -2.00 -9.73 4.19
CA PHE A 71 -3.34 -9.15 4.25
C PHE A 71 -3.69 -8.51 2.90
N SER A 72 -4.56 -9.15 2.13
CA SER A 72 -4.92 -8.71 0.78
C SER A 72 -6.43 -8.55 0.62
N CYS A 73 -6.88 -7.61 -0.20
CA CYS A 73 -8.26 -7.61 -0.66
C CYS A 73 -8.48 -8.62 -1.79
N GLY A 74 -9.71 -9.12 -1.93
CA GLY A 74 -10.04 -10.13 -2.93
C GLY A 74 -9.72 -9.70 -4.36
N ARG A 75 -9.85 -8.41 -4.70
CA ARG A 75 -9.44 -7.90 -6.01
C ARG A 75 -7.95 -8.10 -6.26
N CYS A 76 -7.09 -7.68 -5.33
CA CYS A 76 -5.65 -7.79 -5.49
C CYS A 76 -5.20 -9.24 -5.52
N ASN A 77 -5.73 -10.08 -4.64
CA ASN A 77 -5.48 -11.50 -4.63
C ASN A 77 -5.86 -12.16 -5.98
N ASN A 78 -7.05 -11.87 -6.51
CA ASN A 78 -7.51 -12.38 -7.80
C ASN A 78 -6.73 -11.88 -9.02
N ILE A 79 -6.03 -10.74 -8.94
CA ILE A 79 -5.19 -10.23 -10.02
C ILE A 79 -3.78 -10.81 -9.92
N LYS A 80 -3.24 -10.91 -8.70
CA LYS A 80 -1.89 -11.43 -8.43
C LYS A 80 -1.79 -12.88 -8.86
N LEU A 81 -2.62 -13.77 -8.32
CA LEU A 81 -2.57 -15.22 -8.56
C LEU A 81 -1.12 -15.74 -8.47
N ALA A 82 -0.85 -16.91 -9.05
CA ALA A 82 0.49 -17.47 -9.14
C ALA A 82 1.40 -16.82 -10.21
N LYS A 83 0.88 -15.85 -10.98
CA LYS A 83 1.65 -15.19 -12.05
C LYS A 83 2.66 -14.19 -11.48
N TYR A 84 2.35 -13.55 -10.36
CA TYR A 84 3.19 -12.53 -9.73
C TYR A 84 3.82 -13.13 -8.46
N ASP A 85 4.83 -13.96 -8.62
CA ASP A 85 5.49 -14.75 -7.58
C ASP A 85 6.85 -14.22 -7.13
N ASP A 86 7.44 -13.26 -7.86
CA ASP A 86 8.73 -12.64 -7.53
C ASP A 86 8.60 -11.11 -7.39
N LEU A 87 7.73 -10.68 -6.48
CA LEU A 87 7.49 -9.27 -6.17
C LEU A 87 8.54 -8.73 -5.18
N ILE A 88 8.59 -7.39 -5.04
CA ILE A 88 9.25 -6.77 -3.89
C ILE A 88 8.45 -7.12 -2.64
N ASP A 89 9.14 -7.68 -1.65
CA ASP A 89 8.54 -7.96 -0.36
C ASP A 89 8.47 -6.69 0.49
N CYS A 90 7.27 -6.26 0.83
CA CYS A 90 7.05 -5.09 1.68
C CYS A 90 7.41 -5.33 3.17
N CYS A 91 7.64 -6.57 3.55
CA CYS A 91 8.10 -6.95 4.89
C CYS A 91 9.63 -7.13 4.97
N ASP A 92 10.35 -7.04 3.85
CA ASP A 92 11.81 -7.00 3.85
C ASP A 92 12.29 -5.60 4.28
N THR A 93 12.88 -5.52 5.47
CA THR A 93 13.38 -4.26 6.04
C THR A 93 14.62 -3.71 5.32
N ASN A 94 15.24 -4.48 4.42
CA ASN A 94 16.37 -4.04 3.60
C ASN A 94 15.94 -3.33 2.32
N VAL A 95 14.64 -3.31 2.02
CA VAL A 95 14.09 -2.73 0.80
C VAL A 95 13.17 -1.57 1.14
N ASP A 96 13.45 -0.40 0.59
CA ASP A 96 12.51 0.72 0.61
C ASP A 96 11.53 0.56 -0.56
N VAL A 97 10.40 -0.09 -0.27
CA VAL A 97 9.36 -0.36 -1.27
C VAL A 97 8.73 0.92 -1.80
N LEU A 98 8.59 1.93 -0.95
CA LEU A 98 8.04 3.23 -1.32
C LEU A 98 8.93 3.89 -2.39
N ARG A 99 10.24 3.98 -2.13
CA ARG A 99 11.17 4.63 -3.07
C ARG A 99 11.50 3.78 -4.28
N ALA A 100 11.32 2.46 -4.20
CA ALA A 100 11.49 1.56 -5.36
C ALA A 100 10.42 1.76 -6.44
N ILE A 101 9.20 2.23 -6.07
CA ILE A 101 8.08 2.39 -7.00
C ILE A 101 7.39 3.73 -6.78
N LYS A 102 7.43 4.59 -7.78
CA LYS A 102 6.73 5.88 -7.77
C LYS A 102 5.24 5.69 -8.05
N HIS A 103 4.42 6.30 -7.21
CA HIS A 103 2.98 6.31 -7.30
C HIS A 103 2.50 7.74 -7.61
N VAL A 104 1.96 7.95 -8.81
CA VAL A 104 1.44 9.26 -9.21
C VAL A 104 -0.09 9.24 -9.11
N PRO A 105 -0.71 10.09 -8.29
CA PRO A 105 -2.16 10.13 -8.15
C PRO A 105 -2.85 10.55 -9.46
N PRO A 106 -4.13 10.20 -9.63
CA PRO A 106 -4.87 10.63 -10.81
C PRO A 106 -5.15 12.13 -10.77
N VAL A 107 -5.03 12.82 -11.90
CA VAL A 107 -5.26 14.29 -12.02
C VAL A 107 -6.72 14.70 -11.75
N THR A 108 -7.67 13.78 -11.88
CA THR A 108 -9.10 14.01 -11.58
C THR A 108 -9.73 12.72 -11.06
N PRO A 109 -10.88 12.77 -10.35
CA PRO A 109 -11.57 11.58 -9.89
C PRO A 109 -12.10 10.69 -11.03
N TYR A 110 -12.14 11.22 -12.26
CA TYR A 110 -12.62 10.54 -13.46
C TYR A 110 -11.48 10.11 -14.40
N ALA A 111 -10.22 10.33 -14.00
CA ALA A 111 -9.07 9.91 -14.80
C ALA A 111 -9.16 8.42 -15.14
N LYS A 112 -8.92 8.08 -16.40
CA LYS A 112 -8.97 6.69 -16.89
C LYS A 112 -7.79 5.86 -16.43
N LYS A 113 -6.66 6.50 -16.10
CA LYS A 113 -5.43 5.89 -15.62
C LYS A 113 -4.77 6.76 -14.56
N LEU A 114 -4.01 6.14 -13.69
CA LEU A 114 -2.96 6.75 -12.88
C LEU A 114 -1.61 6.15 -13.30
N LYS A 115 -0.51 6.68 -12.81
CA LYS A 115 0.83 6.28 -13.24
C LYS A 115 1.56 5.58 -12.09
N ILE A 116 2.14 4.41 -12.40
CA ILE A 116 3.02 3.64 -11.52
C ILE A 116 4.34 3.47 -12.24
N GLU A 117 5.45 3.83 -11.62
CA GLU A 117 6.77 3.81 -12.26
C GLU A 117 7.79 3.08 -11.39
N ALA A 118 8.44 2.09 -11.98
CA ALA A 118 9.61 1.47 -11.37
C ALA A 118 10.76 2.50 -11.30
N GLN A 119 11.33 2.71 -10.13
CA GLN A 119 12.48 3.59 -9.94
C GLN A 119 13.81 2.83 -9.97
N LEU A 120 13.77 1.51 -9.77
CA LEU A 120 14.92 0.63 -9.86
C LEU A 120 14.77 -0.29 -11.07
N ASN A 121 15.85 -0.45 -11.83
CA ASN A 121 15.84 -1.34 -13.01
C ASN A 121 16.24 -2.77 -12.62
N ASN A 122 15.33 -3.49 -11.98
CA ASN A 122 15.47 -4.91 -11.67
C ASN A 122 14.15 -5.67 -11.88
N ALA A 123 14.22 -6.99 -12.00
CA ALA A 123 13.07 -7.83 -12.33
C ALA A 123 11.93 -7.69 -11.30
N LYS A 124 12.23 -7.69 -9.99
CA LYS A 124 11.21 -7.59 -8.92
C LYS A 124 10.47 -6.27 -8.95
N THR A 125 11.21 -5.16 -9.09
CA THR A 125 10.62 -3.81 -9.17
C THR A 125 9.71 -3.68 -10.40
N ASN A 126 10.18 -4.15 -11.55
CA ASN A 126 9.41 -4.10 -12.80
C ASN A 126 8.13 -4.96 -12.70
N LEU A 127 8.22 -6.17 -12.16
CA LEU A 127 7.08 -7.07 -11.99
C LEU A 127 6.07 -6.51 -10.98
N THR A 128 6.55 -5.91 -9.88
CA THR A 128 5.69 -5.26 -8.88
C THR A 128 4.98 -4.04 -9.46
N SER A 129 5.69 -3.22 -10.25
CA SER A 129 5.12 -2.06 -10.95
C SER A 129 4.05 -2.50 -11.97
N GLU A 130 4.28 -3.58 -12.72
CA GLU A 130 3.29 -4.17 -13.64
C GLU A 130 2.02 -4.62 -12.90
N LEU A 131 2.17 -5.31 -11.77
CA LEU A 131 1.04 -5.74 -10.94
C LEU A 131 0.22 -4.53 -10.46
N LEU A 132 0.88 -3.49 -9.92
CA LEU A 132 0.23 -2.28 -9.43
C LEU A 132 -0.49 -1.54 -10.57
N ASP A 133 0.15 -1.38 -11.72
CA ASP A 133 -0.48 -0.78 -12.91
C ASP A 133 -1.75 -1.53 -13.29
N LYS A 134 -1.71 -2.85 -13.32
CA LYS A 134 -2.85 -3.70 -13.62
C LYS A 134 -3.97 -3.54 -12.58
N ILE A 135 -3.66 -3.45 -11.30
CA ILE A 135 -4.62 -3.25 -10.22
C ILE A 135 -5.34 -1.90 -10.36
N PHE A 136 -4.61 -0.82 -10.61
CA PHE A 136 -5.19 0.51 -10.66
C PHE A 136 -5.78 0.89 -12.03
N ASN A 137 -5.36 0.24 -13.13
CA ASN A 137 -5.70 0.66 -14.49
C ASN A 137 -6.49 -0.39 -15.31
N SER A 138 -6.49 -1.68 -14.93
CA SER A 138 -7.20 -2.70 -15.69
C SER A 138 -8.72 -2.61 -15.48
N THR A 139 -9.46 -2.72 -16.58
CA THR A 139 -10.93 -2.83 -16.59
C THR A 139 -11.41 -4.28 -16.44
N HIS A 140 -10.55 -5.26 -16.72
CA HIS A 140 -10.85 -6.68 -16.62
C HIS A 140 -10.41 -7.25 -15.29
N THR A 141 -11.36 -7.53 -14.40
CA THR A 141 -11.13 -8.29 -13.18
C THR A 141 -12.29 -9.26 -12.93
N PRO A 142 -12.00 -10.46 -12.40
CA PRO A 142 -13.04 -11.42 -12.03
C PRO A 142 -14.01 -10.86 -10.96
N ASN A 143 -13.48 -10.07 -10.03
CA ASN A 143 -14.29 -9.40 -9.01
C ASN A 143 -14.86 -8.09 -9.56
N LYS A 144 -16.18 -8.03 -9.74
CA LYS A 144 -16.90 -6.89 -10.30
C LYS A 144 -17.27 -5.82 -9.26
N THR A 145 -17.15 -6.11 -7.96
CA THR A 145 -17.58 -5.22 -6.87
C THR A 145 -16.63 -4.06 -6.64
N VAL A 146 -15.31 -4.28 -6.83
CA VAL A 146 -14.29 -3.24 -6.74
C VAL A 146 -13.61 -3.07 -8.09
N SER A 147 -13.89 -1.98 -8.78
CA SER A 147 -13.27 -1.65 -10.07
C SER A 147 -11.99 -0.82 -9.92
N ALA A 148 -11.13 -0.80 -10.94
CA ALA A 148 -9.99 0.13 -10.99
C ALA A 148 -10.43 1.59 -10.90
N SER A 149 -11.58 1.95 -11.50
CA SER A 149 -12.15 3.28 -11.39
C SER A 149 -12.53 3.64 -9.94
N PHE A 150 -13.07 2.69 -9.18
CA PHE A 150 -13.34 2.88 -7.76
C PHE A 150 -12.05 3.16 -6.98
N LEU A 151 -11.00 2.37 -7.19
CA LEU A 151 -9.71 2.58 -6.53
C LEU A 151 -9.11 3.95 -6.86
N ARG A 152 -9.11 4.34 -8.14
CA ARG A 152 -8.60 5.67 -8.55
C ARG A 152 -9.38 6.83 -7.92
N LYS A 153 -10.70 6.71 -7.78
CA LYS A 153 -11.52 7.70 -7.06
C LYS A 153 -11.16 7.79 -5.58
N LYS A 154 -10.85 6.64 -4.94
CA LYS A 154 -10.42 6.60 -3.54
C LYS A 154 -9.03 7.24 -3.37
N VAL A 155 -8.08 6.94 -4.27
CA VAL A 155 -6.78 7.62 -4.31
C VAL A 155 -6.97 9.13 -4.46
N PHE A 156 -7.79 9.56 -5.43
CA PHE A 156 -8.05 10.98 -5.64
C PHE A 156 -8.68 11.65 -4.42
N SER A 157 -9.58 10.98 -3.71
CA SER A 157 -10.17 11.52 -2.49
C SER A 157 -9.14 11.80 -1.40
N GLN A 158 -8.11 10.93 -1.25
CA GLN A 158 -7.01 11.18 -0.32
C GLN A 158 -6.05 12.26 -0.84
N TYR A 159 -5.79 12.25 -2.14
CA TYR A 159 -4.97 13.28 -2.78
C TYR A 159 -5.59 14.67 -2.63
N ASN A 160 -6.91 14.79 -2.75
CA ASN A 160 -7.60 16.07 -2.55
C ASN A 160 -7.42 16.61 -1.13
N LEU A 161 -7.42 15.75 -0.10
CA LEU A 161 -7.10 16.16 1.28
C LEU A 161 -5.67 16.71 1.40
N LEU A 162 -4.72 16.12 0.66
CA LEU A 162 -3.35 16.64 0.64
C LEU A 162 -3.28 17.99 -0.07
N LEU A 163 -4.00 18.17 -1.20
CA LEU A 163 -4.02 19.44 -1.91
C LEU A 163 -4.57 20.58 -1.05
N ASP A 164 -5.62 20.32 -0.28
CA ASP A 164 -6.18 21.31 0.65
C ASP A 164 -5.13 21.73 1.70
N LEU A 165 -4.36 20.77 2.24
CA LEU A 165 -3.29 21.04 3.20
C LEU A 165 -2.08 21.75 2.59
N LEU A 166 -1.75 21.46 1.33
CA LEU A 166 -0.69 22.17 0.61
C LEU A 166 -1.09 23.62 0.36
N ASP A 167 -2.34 23.88 -0.04
CA ASP A 167 -2.86 25.23 -0.22
C ASP A 167 -2.81 26.02 1.10
N GLU A 168 -3.21 25.39 2.22
CA GLU A 168 -3.11 25.98 3.57
C GLU A 168 -1.65 26.27 3.95
N TYR A 169 -0.72 25.33 3.71
CA TYR A 169 0.70 25.47 4.09
C TYR A 169 1.40 26.59 3.29
N TYR A 170 1.17 26.66 1.98
CA TYR A 170 1.83 27.63 1.09
C TYR A 170 1.15 28.98 1.03
N SER A 171 -0.03 29.15 1.62
CA SER A 171 -0.73 30.42 1.63
C SER A 171 0.05 31.51 2.38
N ASP A 172 0.19 32.67 1.77
CA ASP A 172 0.82 33.86 2.38
C ASP A 172 -0.04 34.50 3.48
N THR A 173 -1.33 34.17 3.55
CA THR A 173 -2.29 34.76 4.48
C THR A 173 -2.47 33.96 5.76
N VAL A 174 -1.92 32.75 5.82
CA VAL A 174 -2.05 31.79 6.92
C VAL A 174 -1.01 32.08 8.00
N LEU A 175 -1.41 31.99 9.27
CA LEU A 175 -0.52 32.19 10.39
C LEU A 175 0.51 31.05 10.52
N PRO A 176 1.72 31.30 11.08
CA PRO A 176 2.73 30.25 11.25
C PRO A 176 2.23 29.02 12.01
N GLN A 177 1.36 29.19 13.00
CA GLN A 177 0.77 28.07 13.76
C GLN A 177 -0.17 27.21 12.91
N GLU A 178 -0.89 27.81 11.97
CA GLU A 178 -1.78 27.09 11.06
C GLU A 178 -0.96 26.28 10.04
N LYS A 179 0.17 26.83 9.55
CA LYS A 179 1.13 26.10 8.70
C LYS A 179 1.71 24.87 9.42
N GLU A 180 2.04 25.00 10.71
CA GLU A 180 2.50 23.88 11.53
C GLU A 180 1.43 22.79 11.67
N ILE A 181 0.17 23.18 11.89
CA ILE A 181 -0.96 22.26 11.94
C ILE A 181 -1.16 21.53 10.61
N ALA A 182 -1.09 22.25 9.49
CA ALA A 182 -1.18 21.66 8.16
C ALA A 182 -0.04 20.63 7.93
N LEU A 183 1.19 20.97 8.34
CA LEU A 183 2.34 20.06 8.29
C LEU A 183 2.12 18.78 9.10
N GLU A 184 1.66 18.89 10.34
CA GLU A 184 1.36 17.72 11.19
C GLU A 184 0.25 16.85 10.59
N ARG A 185 -0.77 17.46 9.97
CA ARG A 185 -1.81 16.71 9.23
C ARG A 185 -1.26 16.01 7.99
N MET A 186 -0.37 16.64 7.23
CA MET A 186 0.32 16.00 6.11
C MET A 186 1.13 14.78 6.57
N LYS A 187 1.85 14.89 7.69
CA LYS A 187 2.55 13.74 8.29
C LYS A 187 1.61 12.55 8.56
N LEU A 188 0.39 12.80 9.04
CA LEU A 188 -0.59 11.73 9.26
C LEU A 188 -1.05 11.07 7.95
N LEU A 189 -1.15 11.80 6.85
CA LEU A 189 -1.56 11.26 5.56
C LEU A 189 -0.49 10.37 4.90
N VAL A 190 0.79 10.60 5.19
CA VAL A 190 1.90 9.83 4.60
C VAL A 190 2.37 8.67 5.46
N LYS A 191 1.82 8.47 6.66
CA LYS A 191 2.11 7.32 7.51
C LYS A 191 1.80 6.00 6.79
N PRO A 192 2.59 4.93 7.00
CA PRO A 192 2.29 3.60 6.47
C PRO A 192 0.88 3.12 6.82
N SER A 193 0.35 3.48 7.97
CA SER A 193 -1.01 3.15 8.43
C SER A 193 -2.13 3.93 7.73
N ALA A 194 -1.82 5.03 7.02
CA ALA A 194 -2.83 5.81 6.30
C ALA A 194 -3.21 5.16 4.94
N PRO A 195 -4.46 5.30 4.48
CA PRO A 195 -4.88 4.74 3.20
C PRO A 195 -4.17 5.46 2.04
N TYR A 196 -3.69 4.68 1.06
CA TYR A 196 -3.02 5.17 -0.15
C TYR A 196 -1.81 6.09 0.11
N SER A 197 -1.14 5.89 1.24
CA SER A 197 -0.03 6.72 1.69
C SER A 197 1.12 6.82 0.69
N ALA A 198 1.40 5.77 -0.09
CA ALA A 198 2.44 5.80 -1.11
C ALA A 198 2.21 6.88 -2.18
N PHE A 199 0.96 7.11 -2.59
CA PHE A 199 0.65 8.18 -3.54
C PHE A 199 0.91 9.58 -2.97
N LEU A 200 0.53 9.79 -1.72
CA LEU A 200 0.67 11.08 -1.04
C LEU A 200 2.13 11.36 -0.67
N SER A 201 2.84 10.32 -0.24
CA SER A 201 4.27 10.41 0.03
C SER A 201 5.06 10.85 -1.20
N TRP A 202 4.75 10.31 -2.38
CA TRP A 202 5.44 10.72 -3.60
C TRP A 202 5.14 12.17 -4.01
N CYS A 203 3.92 12.68 -3.75
CA CYS A 203 3.61 14.09 -3.97
C CYS A 203 4.48 15.00 -3.09
N ILE A 204 4.65 14.63 -1.83
CA ILE A 204 5.49 15.39 -0.89
C ILE A 204 6.98 15.23 -1.21
N LEU A 205 7.45 14.03 -1.56
CA LEU A 205 8.86 13.81 -1.92
C LEU A 205 9.31 14.58 -3.15
N GLU A 206 8.39 14.95 -4.04
CA GLU A 206 8.66 15.76 -5.23
C GLU A 206 8.46 17.26 -5.02
N ASP A 207 8.05 17.68 -3.85
CA ASP A 207 7.94 19.08 -3.47
C ASP A 207 9.30 19.61 -3.01
N ASP A 208 9.72 20.77 -3.52
CA ASP A 208 11.05 21.32 -3.31
C ASP A 208 11.32 21.73 -1.86
N GLU A 209 10.28 22.07 -1.08
CA GLU A 209 10.37 22.48 0.33
C GLU A 209 10.02 21.33 1.27
N LEU A 210 8.86 20.68 1.07
CA LEU A 210 8.36 19.63 1.94
C LEU A 210 9.12 18.32 1.77
N GLY A 211 9.63 18.03 0.56
CA GLY A 211 10.39 16.81 0.30
C GLY A 211 11.61 16.69 1.21
N PRO A 212 12.54 17.65 1.24
CA PRO A 212 13.65 17.64 2.18
C PRO A 212 13.21 17.66 3.65
N LEU A 213 12.18 18.42 4.00
CA LEU A 213 11.68 18.57 5.37
C LEU A 213 11.10 17.27 5.93
N LEU A 214 10.42 16.47 5.13
CA LEU A 214 9.72 15.25 5.54
C LEU A 214 10.40 13.96 5.10
N ASN A 215 11.55 14.03 4.42
CA ASN A 215 12.24 12.85 3.86
C ASN A 215 12.47 11.74 4.90
N ASP A 216 12.94 12.10 6.09
CA ASP A 216 13.28 11.15 7.16
C ASP A 216 12.03 10.60 7.88
N PHE A 217 10.87 11.22 7.66
CA PHE A 217 9.60 10.77 8.20
C PHE A 217 8.86 9.84 7.23
N ILE A 218 8.98 10.10 5.92
CA ILE A 218 8.26 9.35 4.88
C ILE A 218 8.90 7.97 4.66
N GLY A 219 8.07 6.93 4.69
CA GLY A 219 8.48 5.54 4.42
C GLY A 219 9.04 4.81 5.64
N VAL A 220 9.09 5.46 6.80
CA VAL A 220 9.44 4.77 8.06
C VAL A 220 8.34 3.81 8.42
N ALA A 221 8.65 2.51 8.49
CA ALA A 221 7.70 1.47 8.88
C ALA A 221 7.32 1.62 10.37
N GLU A 222 6.03 1.49 10.66
CA GLU A 222 5.45 1.54 12.02
C GLU A 222 5.28 0.12 12.60
#